data_42f3ed5a0a73aa6669fd5ab61fb08253
#
_entry.id   42f3ed5a0a73aa6669fd5ab61fb08253
#
_cell.length_a   1.000
_cell.length_b   1.000
_cell.length_c   1.000
_cell.angle_alpha   90.00
_cell.angle_beta   90.00
_cell.angle_gamma   90.00
#
_symmetry.space_group_name_H-M   'P 1'
#
loop_
_entity.id
_entity.type
_entity.pdbx_description
1 polymer ?
#
loop_
_entity_poly.entity_id
_entity_poly.type
_entity_poly.pdbx_seq_one_letter_code
_entity_poly.pdbx_strand_id
1 'polypeptide(L)'
;QKLYQGIDIEGETIGLITYMRTDGTNLSKDAVDTFRSYIEKGLGKEYLPDEALNYSGKKAKNAQEAHEAIRPTDIIRTPQSIKKYLSPDQNKMYDLIWSRALSSQMASAKFDRNTITITSDDNETICKTSGSVLKFDGFLKIYNTPNKDDDEGVLPQMAKGPINIEALLDEQHFTQPPPRY
;
A
#
# COMPACT_ATOMS: atom_id res chain seq x y z
N GLN A 1 -22.09 3.35 4.26
CA GLN A 1 -23.44 2.75 4.16
C GLN A 1 -24.02 2.89 2.75
N LYS A 2 -24.07 4.10 2.15
CA LYS A 2 -24.62 4.31 0.80
C LYS A 2 -23.92 3.51 -0.29
N LEU A 3 -22.58 3.36 -0.24
CA LEU A 3 -21.83 2.55 -1.21
C LEU A 3 -22.25 1.07 -1.22
N TYR A 4 -22.70 0.57 -0.07
CA TYR A 4 -23.25 -0.79 0.04
C TYR A 4 -24.71 -0.87 -0.38
N GLN A 5 -25.54 0.06 0.11
CA GLN A 5 -26.99 0.07 -0.15
C GLN A 5 -27.33 0.33 -1.61
N GLY A 6 -26.49 1.07 -2.30
CA GLY A 6 -26.61 1.36 -3.71
C GLY A 6 -26.48 2.84 -4.05
N ILE A 7 -25.90 3.06 -5.20
CA ILE A 7 -25.76 4.35 -5.88
C ILE A 7 -26.49 4.24 -7.23
N ASP A 8 -27.21 5.27 -7.60
CA ASP A 8 -27.81 5.34 -8.93
C ASP A 8 -26.71 5.53 -9.98
N ILE A 9 -26.58 4.58 -10.86
CA ILE A 9 -25.66 4.60 -12.00
C ILE A 9 -26.49 4.29 -13.24
N GLU A 10 -26.73 5.32 -14.06
CA GLU A 10 -27.46 5.22 -15.34
C GLU A 10 -28.89 4.65 -15.19
N GLY A 11 -29.54 4.96 -14.06
CA GLY A 11 -30.91 4.54 -13.76
C GLY A 11 -31.02 3.19 -13.02
N GLU A 12 -29.90 2.57 -12.71
CA GLU A 12 -29.85 1.35 -11.89
C GLU A 12 -29.23 1.62 -10.51
N THR A 13 -29.85 1.09 -9.46
CA THR A 13 -29.28 1.18 -8.11
C THR A 13 -28.27 0.03 -7.88
N ILE A 14 -27.00 0.38 -7.82
CA ILE A 14 -25.90 -0.59 -7.74
C ILE A 14 -25.16 -0.47 -6.40
N GLY A 15 -25.08 -1.55 -5.64
CA GLY A 15 -24.18 -1.66 -4.49
C GLY A 15 -22.75 -1.82 -4.96
N LEU A 16 -21.90 -0.85 -4.61
CA LEU A 16 -20.53 -0.77 -5.10
C LEU A 16 -19.52 -1.56 -4.27
N ILE A 17 -19.86 -1.87 -3.04
CA ILE A 17 -18.98 -2.61 -2.12
C ILE A 17 -19.73 -3.75 -1.44
N THR A 18 -18.99 -4.75 -0.96
CA THR A 18 -19.55 -5.80 -0.08
C THR A 18 -19.97 -5.21 1.26
N TYR A 19 -20.63 -6.02 2.09
CA TYR A 19 -21.11 -5.58 3.40
C TYR A 19 -19.96 -5.00 4.25
N MET A 20 -20.18 -3.81 4.80
CA MET A 20 -19.15 -2.95 5.40
C MET A 20 -18.68 -3.34 6.81
N ARG A 21 -18.95 -4.58 7.25
CA ARG A 21 -18.46 -5.06 8.54
C ARG A 21 -17.00 -5.48 8.46
N THR A 22 -16.22 -5.11 9.47
CA THR A 22 -14.75 -5.24 9.48
C THR A 22 -14.24 -6.49 10.20
N ASP A 23 -15.10 -7.49 10.41
CA ASP A 23 -14.76 -8.74 11.08
C ASP A 23 -14.18 -9.83 10.16
N GLY A 24 -14.27 -9.65 8.83
CA GLY A 24 -13.71 -10.56 7.84
C GLY A 24 -12.58 -9.93 7.03
N THR A 25 -11.50 -10.68 6.80
CA THR A 25 -10.36 -10.29 5.94
C THR A 25 -10.21 -11.18 4.71
N ASN A 26 -11.03 -12.23 4.59
CA ASN A 26 -10.96 -13.18 3.50
C ASN A 26 -11.74 -12.68 2.29
N LEU A 27 -11.15 -12.85 1.12
CA LEU A 27 -11.81 -12.67 -0.16
C LEU A 27 -12.40 -14.02 -0.63
N SER A 28 -13.56 -14.00 -1.28
CA SER A 28 -14.07 -15.17 -1.96
C SER A 28 -13.13 -15.59 -3.11
N LYS A 29 -13.16 -16.87 -3.45
CA LYS A 29 -12.36 -17.39 -4.56
C LYS A 29 -12.64 -16.64 -5.87
N ASP A 30 -13.91 -16.41 -6.18
CA ASP A 30 -14.32 -15.71 -7.40
C ASP A 30 -13.79 -14.27 -7.45
N ALA A 31 -13.77 -13.58 -6.29
CA ALA A 31 -13.20 -12.24 -6.20
C ALA A 31 -11.69 -12.26 -6.44
N VAL A 32 -10.97 -13.22 -5.84
CA VAL A 32 -9.53 -13.41 -6.04
C VAL A 32 -9.23 -13.67 -7.51
N ASP A 33 -9.94 -14.60 -8.14
CA ASP A 33 -9.74 -14.96 -9.55
C ASP A 33 -10.01 -13.74 -10.47
N THR A 34 -11.05 -12.97 -10.17
CA THR A 34 -11.39 -11.75 -10.90
C THR A 34 -10.32 -10.68 -10.75
N PHE A 35 -9.82 -10.44 -9.53
CA PHE A 35 -8.76 -9.46 -9.27
C PHE A 35 -7.46 -9.86 -9.96
N ARG A 36 -7.08 -11.12 -9.87
CA ARG A 36 -5.88 -11.65 -10.53
C ARG A 36 -5.96 -11.49 -12.04
N SER A 37 -7.12 -11.80 -12.64
CA SER A 37 -7.35 -11.59 -14.08
C SER A 37 -7.27 -10.10 -14.47
N TYR A 38 -7.79 -9.21 -13.62
CA TYR A 38 -7.71 -7.76 -13.85
C TYR A 38 -6.26 -7.25 -13.77
N ILE A 39 -5.48 -7.72 -12.78
CA ILE A 39 -4.06 -7.38 -12.62
C ILE A 39 -3.27 -7.85 -13.86
N GLU A 40 -3.41 -9.12 -14.23
CA GLU A 40 -2.67 -9.71 -15.35
C GLU A 40 -2.93 -8.97 -16.66
N LYS A 41 -4.20 -8.68 -16.98
CA LYS A 41 -4.60 -8.03 -18.23
C LYS A 41 -4.33 -6.54 -18.26
N GLY A 42 -4.47 -5.86 -17.12
CA GLY A 42 -4.41 -4.40 -17.04
C GLY A 42 -3.04 -3.85 -16.64
N LEU A 43 -2.28 -4.58 -15.82
CA LEU A 43 -1.00 -4.11 -15.28
C LEU A 43 0.19 -4.91 -15.79
N GLY A 44 0.00 -6.18 -16.08
CA GLY A 44 1.05 -7.09 -16.52
C GLY A 44 1.27 -8.26 -15.54
N LYS A 45 1.83 -9.34 -16.07
CA LYS A 45 2.06 -10.57 -15.30
C LYS A 45 3.05 -10.38 -14.15
N GLU A 46 3.98 -9.45 -14.27
CA GLU A 46 4.98 -9.13 -13.25
C GLU A 46 4.36 -8.55 -11.97
N TYR A 47 3.14 -7.97 -12.05
CA TYR A 47 2.39 -7.49 -10.90
C TYR A 47 1.57 -8.58 -10.20
N LEU A 48 1.57 -9.77 -10.75
CA LEU A 48 0.82 -10.91 -10.21
C LEU A 48 1.76 -11.85 -9.47
N PRO A 49 1.58 -12.11 -8.16
CA PRO A 49 2.34 -13.13 -7.45
C PRO A 49 1.95 -14.52 -7.99
N ASP A 50 2.88 -15.49 -7.90
CA ASP A 50 2.68 -16.85 -8.41
C ASP A 50 1.43 -17.50 -7.79
N GLU A 51 1.22 -17.30 -6.50
CA GLU A 51 0.06 -17.80 -5.76
C GLU A 51 -0.84 -16.66 -5.30
N ALA A 52 -2.13 -16.98 -5.11
CA ALA A 52 -3.09 -16.04 -4.52
C ALA A 52 -2.74 -15.74 -3.07
N LEU A 53 -2.75 -14.47 -2.71
CA LEU A 53 -2.46 -14.04 -1.34
C LEU A 53 -3.67 -14.27 -0.44
N ASN A 54 -3.45 -14.96 0.67
CA ASN A 54 -4.49 -15.28 1.65
C ASN A 54 -4.18 -14.55 2.98
N TYR A 55 -5.17 -13.81 3.48
CA TYR A 55 -5.06 -13.02 4.71
C TYR A 55 -5.84 -13.63 5.88
N SER A 56 -6.25 -14.90 5.79
CA SER A 56 -6.86 -15.59 6.91
C SER A 56 -5.86 -15.66 8.07
N GLY A 57 -6.08 -14.85 9.10
CA GLY A 57 -5.31 -14.92 10.34
C GLY A 57 -5.51 -16.26 11.04
N LYS A 58 -4.70 -16.55 12.08
CA LYS A 58 -4.92 -17.70 12.97
C LYS A 58 -6.33 -17.57 13.52
N LYS A 59 -7.24 -18.43 13.04
CA LYS A 59 -8.64 -18.47 13.53
C LYS A 59 -8.61 -18.66 15.04
N ALA A 60 -9.15 -17.70 15.79
CA ALA A 60 -9.57 -17.99 17.15
C ALA A 60 -10.55 -19.17 17.05
N LYS A 61 -10.39 -20.19 17.91
CA LYS A 61 -11.07 -21.48 17.87
C LYS A 61 -12.61 -21.40 17.75
N ASN A 62 -13.19 -20.21 17.93
CA ASN A 62 -14.63 -19.94 17.92
C ASN A 62 -15.03 -18.72 17.06
N ALA A 63 -14.14 -18.18 16.20
CA ALA A 63 -14.51 -17.10 15.32
C ALA A 63 -15.22 -17.65 14.09
N GLN A 64 -16.52 -17.49 14.06
CA GLN A 64 -17.34 -17.72 12.87
C GLN A 64 -17.17 -16.48 11.98
N GLU A 65 -16.27 -16.56 10.98
CA GLU A 65 -16.18 -15.54 9.93
C GLU A 65 -17.49 -15.59 9.12
N ALA A 66 -18.42 -14.71 9.48
CA ALA A 66 -19.70 -14.62 8.82
C ALA A 66 -19.67 -13.75 7.56
N HIS A 67 -18.62 -12.91 7.40
CA HIS A 67 -18.57 -11.89 6.37
C HIS A 67 -17.26 -11.96 5.58
N GLU A 68 -17.38 -11.66 4.30
CA GLU A 68 -16.25 -11.43 3.41
C GLU A 68 -15.59 -10.06 3.71
N ALA A 69 -14.33 -9.90 3.32
CA ALA A 69 -13.63 -8.61 3.38
C ALA A 69 -14.40 -7.53 2.60
N ILE A 70 -14.26 -6.28 3.03
CA ILE A 70 -14.81 -5.13 2.32
C ILE A 70 -14.03 -4.95 1.02
N ARG A 71 -14.71 -5.08 -0.10
CA ARG A 71 -14.15 -4.96 -1.44
C ARG A 71 -15.15 -4.38 -2.43
N PRO A 72 -14.73 -3.91 -3.61
CA PRO A 72 -15.66 -3.58 -4.69
C PRO A 72 -16.42 -4.83 -5.12
N THR A 73 -17.70 -4.67 -5.43
CA THR A 73 -18.54 -5.74 -6.00
C THR A 73 -18.11 -6.08 -7.42
N ASP A 74 -17.59 -5.10 -8.13
CA ASP A 74 -17.09 -5.22 -9.50
C ASP A 74 -15.81 -4.40 -9.68
N ILE A 75 -14.69 -5.08 -9.92
CA ILE A 75 -13.37 -4.45 -10.04
C ILE A 75 -13.24 -3.59 -11.31
N ILE A 76 -14.04 -3.84 -12.33
CA ILE A 76 -14.02 -3.09 -13.60
C ILE A 76 -14.55 -1.66 -13.39
N ARG A 77 -15.41 -1.45 -12.39
CA ARG A 77 -15.86 -0.12 -11.98
C ARG A 77 -14.74 0.60 -11.22
N THR A 78 -13.80 1.15 -11.98
CA THR A 78 -12.69 1.91 -11.38
C THR A 78 -13.21 3.19 -10.72
N PRO A 79 -12.54 3.73 -9.70
CA PRO A 79 -12.93 5.00 -9.06
C PRO A 79 -13.11 6.14 -10.06
N GLN A 80 -12.28 6.18 -11.09
CA GLN A 80 -12.38 7.18 -12.16
C GLN A 80 -13.64 7.02 -13.00
N SER A 81 -14.03 5.80 -13.36
CA SER A 81 -15.16 5.53 -14.25
C SER A 81 -16.51 5.91 -13.62
N ILE A 82 -16.62 5.80 -12.28
CA ILE A 82 -17.87 6.07 -11.56
C ILE A 82 -17.86 7.38 -10.77
N LYS A 83 -16.76 8.14 -10.84
CA LYS A 83 -16.59 9.40 -10.09
C LYS A 83 -17.77 10.37 -10.24
N LYS A 84 -18.34 10.45 -11.45
CA LYS A 84 -19.46 11.36 -11.75
C LYS A 84 -20.76 11.04 -11.00
N TYR A 85 -20.89 9.82 -10.47
CA TYR A 85 -22.08 9.37 -9.73
C TYR A 85 -21.91 9.46 -8.21
N LEU A 86 -20.70 9.78 -7.74
CA LEU A 86 -20.33 9.78 -6.33
C LEU A 86 -20.11 11.18 -5.78
N SER A 87 -20.50 11.42 -4.53
CA SER A 87 -20.02 12.59 -3.82
C SER A 87 -18.50 12.52 -3.58
N PRO A 88 -17.82 13.66 -3.29
CA PRO A 88 -16.38 13.66 -3.03
C PRO A 88 -15.95 12.65 -1.96
N ASP A 89 -16.70 12.54 -0.86
CA ASP A 89 -16.38 11.62 0.24
C ASP A 89 -16.64 10.15 -0.14
N GLN A 90 -17.74 9.90 -0.89
CA GLN A 90 -18.01 8.57 -1.42
C GLN A 90 -16.92 8.11 -2.38
N ASN A 91 -16.45 9.02 -3.25
CA ASN A 91 -15.38 8.71 -4.20
C ASN A 91 -14.07 8.40 -3.48
N LYS A 92 -13.67 9.20 -2.48
CA LYS A 92 -12.47 8.95 -1.67
C LYS A 92 -12.56 7.59 -0.96
N MET A 93 -13.70 7.30 -0.36
CA MET A 93 -13.90 6.02 0.33
C MET A 93 -13.89 4.83 -0.63
N TYR A 94 -14.55 4.97 -1.78
CA TYR A 94 -14.56 3.92 -2.80
C TYR A 94 -13.16 3.69 -3.37
N ASP A 95 -12.42 4.75 -3.67
CA ASP A 95 -11.04 4.68 -4.16
C ASP A 95 -10.13 3.96 -3.16
N LEU A 96 -10.24 4.29 -1.88
CA LEU A 96 -9.50 3.59 -0.82
C LEU A 96 -9.83 2.09 -0.77
N ILE A 97 -11.11 1.73 -0.81
CA ILE A 97 -11.55 0.32 -0.77
C ILE A 97 -11.09 -0.42 -2.03
N TRP A 98 -11.29 0.18 -3.20
CA TRP A 98 -10.91 -0.40 -4.49
C TRP A 98 -9.39 -0.63 -4.57
N SER A 99 -8.61 0.42 -4.29
CA SER A 99 -7.15 0.36 -4.32
C SER A 99 -6.61 -0.64 -3.32
N ARG A 100 -7.13 -0.65 -2.09
CA ARG A 100 -6.69 -1.59 -1.05
C ARG A 100 -7.00 -3.04 -1.39
N ALA A 101 -8.23 -3.30 -1.87
CA ALA A 101 -8.66 -4.65 -2.23
C ALA A 101 -7.85 -5.20 -3.41
N LEU A 102 -7.67 -4.42 -4.48
CA LEU A 102 -6.88 -4.83 -5.64
C LEU A 102 -5.42 -5.07 -5.25
N SER A 103 -4.80 -4.13 -4.54
CA SER A 103 -3.40 -4.21 -4.09
C SER A 103 -3.15 -5.40 -3.18
N SER A 104 -4.16 -5.89 -2.47
CA SER A 104 -4.03 -7.08 -1.63
C SER A 104 -3.69 -8.36 -2.43
N GLN A 105 -3.95 -8.37 -3.73
CA GLN A 105 -3.65 -9.50 -4.63
C GLN A 105 -2.47 -9.21 -5.57
N MET A 106 -1.73 -8.11 -5.36
CA MET A 106 -0.59 -7.72 -6.17
C MET A 106 0.74 -8.17 -5.58
N ALA A 107 1.76 -8.26 -6.44
CA ALA A 107 3.14 -8.53 -6.05
C ALA A 107 3.69 -7.42 -5.14
N SER A 108 4.55 -7.79 -4.21
CA SER A 108 5.21 -6.85 -3.30
C SER A 108 6.12 -5.88 -4.05
N ALA A 109 6.19 -4.64 -3.58
CA ALA A 109 7.21 -3.69 -4.03
C ALA A 109 8.62 -4.20 -3.65
N LYS A 110 9.61 -3.88 -4.49
CA LYS A 110 11.01 -4.25 -4.25
C LYS A 110 11.85 -2.98 -4.16
N PHE A 111 12.66 -2.91 -3.10
CA PHE A 111 13.56 -1.81 -2.84
C PHE A 111 14.99 -2.32 -2.73
N ASP A 112 15.94 -1.60 -3.31
CA ASP A 112 17.36 -1.74 -2.97
C ASP A 112 17.64 -0.80 -1.81
N ARG A 113 18.14 -1.35 -0.70
CA ARG A 113 18.52 -0.58 0.47
C ARG A 113 20.05 -0.47 0.54
N ASN A 114 20.56 0.76 0.48
CA ASN A 114 21.96 1.08 0.62
C ASN A 114 22.20 1.63 2.03
N THR A 115 23.26 1.15 2.67
CA THR A 115 23.76 1.73 3.92
C THR A 115 25.20 2.18 3.68
N ILE A 116 25.46 3.45 3.91
CA ILE A 116 26.79 4.05 3.81
C ILE A 116 27.32 4.22 5.24
N THR A 117 28.51 3.68 5.48
CA THR A 117 29.23 3.87 6.73
C THR A 117 30.47 4.71 6.43
N ILE A 118 30.58 5.85 7.09
CA ILE A 118 31.72 6.77 7.01
C ILE A 118 32.47 6.68 8.31
N THR A 119 33.78 6.39 8.23
CA THR A 119 34.62 6.23 9.42
C THR A 119 35.76 7.26 9.32
N SER A 120 36.08 7.94 10.43
CA SER A 120 37.24 8.80 10.51
C SER A 120 38.53 8.00 10.41
N ASP A 121 39.65 8.66 10.04
CA ASP A 121 40.97 8.01 9.85
C ASP A 121 41.47 7.34 11.14
N ASP A 122 41.12 7.87 12.30
CA ASP A 122 41.44 7.32 13.62
C ASP A 122 40.50 6.21 14.06
N ASN A 123 39.42 5.94 13.31
CA ASN A 123 38.34 5.00 13.63
C ASN A 123 37.52 5.32 14.90
N GLU A 124 37.66 6.53 15.44
CA GLU A 124 36.91 6.94 16.64
C GLU A 124 35.49 7.41 16.32
N THR A 125 35.29 7.98 15.14
CA THR A 125 33.98 8.48 14.71
C THR A 125 33.41 7.66 13.57
N ILE A 126 32.17 7.16 13.76
CA ILE A 126 31.43 6.38 12.75
C ILE A 126 30.08 7.04 12.50
N CYS A 127 29.87 7.51 11.29
CA CYS A 127 28.58 7.99 10.82
C CYS A 127 27.94 6.94 9.91
N LYS A 128 26.62 6.77 10.04
CA LYS A 128 25.85 5.84 9.18
C LYS A 128 24.65 6.58 8.60
N THR A 129 24.44 6.38 7.31
CA THR A 129 23.22 6.79 6.63
C THR A 129 22.68 5.65 5.80
N SER A 130 21.38 5.57 5.64
CA SER A 130 20.74 4.58 4.79
C SER A 130 19.68 5.25 3.92
N GLY A 131 19.54 4.74 2.72
CA GLY A 131 18.50 5.14 1.80
C GLY A 131 18.03 3.95 0.99
N SER A 132 16.84 4.07 0.40
CA SER A 132 16.26 3.03 -0.42
C SER A 132 15.86 3.57 -1.79
N VAL A 133 16.08 2.75 -2.81
CA VAL A 133 15.67 3.05 -4.19
C VAL A 133 14.61 2.04 -4.60
N LEU A 134 13.46 2.53 -5.06
CA LEU A 134 12.40 1.69 -5.58
C LEU A 134 12.85 1.05 -6.90
N LYS A 135 12.93 -0.29 -6.93
CA LYS A 135 13.28 -1.08 -8.13
C LYS A 135 12.06 -1.60 -8.87
N PHE A 136 11.03 -1.95 -8.13
CA PHE A 136 9.76 -2.42 -8.67
C PHE A 136 8.65 -1.93 -7.76
N ASP A 137 7.68 -1.23 -8.33
CA ASP A 137 6.62 -0.58 -7.57
C ASP A 137 5.58 -1.58 -7.03
N GLY A 138 5.35 -2.73 -7.70
CA GLY A 138 4.43 -3.74 -7.22
C GLY A 138 3.06 -3.15 -6.87
N PHE A 139 2.56 -3.46 -5.68
CA PHE A 139 1.27 -2.96 -5.21
C PHE A 139 1.21 -1.43 -5.03
N LEU A 140 2.35 -0.75 -4.89
CA LEU A 140 2.41 0.71 -4.76
C LEU A 140 1.93 1.43 -6.03
N LYS A 141 1.91 0.76 -7.17
CA LYS A 141 1.37 1.30 -8.42
C LYS A 141 -0.10 1.73 -8.28
N ILE A 142 -0.84 1.03 -7.46
CA ILE A 142 -2.28 1.27 -7.23
C ILE A 142 -2.49 1.90 -5.86
N TYR A 143 -1.87 1.36 -4.83
CA TYR A 143 -2.02 1.79 -3.45
C TYR A 143 -0.80 2.60 -3.02
N ASN A 144 -0.79 3.86 -3.44
CA ASN A 144 0.27 4.79 -3.06
C ASN A 144 -0.12 5.41 -1.70
N THR A 145 0.38 4.83 -0.62
CA THR A 145 0.37 5.49 0.68
C THR A 145 1.57 6.42 0.71
N PRO A 146 1.39 7.75 0.91
CA PRO A 146 2.53 8.61 1.14
C PRO A 146 3.30 8.06 2.35
N ASN A 147 4.40 7.38 2.10
CA ASN A 147 5.28 6.98 3.18
C ASN A 147 5.89 8.25 3.74
N LYS A 148 5.79 8.43 5.06
CA LYS A 148 6.54 9.49 5.76
C LYS A 148 8.07 9.31 5.59
N ASP A 149 8.48 8.15 5.10
CA ASP A 149 9.88 7.78 4.86
C ASP A 149 10.36 8.14 3.44
N ASP A 150 9.53 8.76 2.58
CA ASP A 150 9.95 9.31 1.29
C ASP A 150 10.93 10.49 1.44
N ASP A 151 11.11 11.01 2.67
CA ASP A 151 12.15 11.97 3.04
C ASP A 151 13.51 11.30 3.38
N GLU A 152 13.62 9.98 3.47
CA GLU A 152 14.91 9.29 3.47
C GLU A 152 15.53 9.47 2.07
N GLY A 153 16.45 10.44 1.98
CA GLY A 153 17.05 10.90 0.73
C GLY A 153 17.53 9.74 -0.15
N VAL A 154 17.31 9.86 -1.45
CA VAL A 154 17.90 8.96 -2.44
C VAL A 154 19.40 9.06 -2.33
N LEU A 155 20.04 8.04 -1.75
CA LEU A 155 21.48 8.00 -1.67
C LEU A 155 22.07 7.79 -3.06
N PRO A 156 23.08 8.60 -3.46
CA PRO A 156 23.77 8.39 -4.73
C PRO A 156 24.48 7.04 -4.75
N GLN A 157 24.71 6.49 -5.94
CA GLN A 157 25.61 5.35 -6.08
C GLN A 157 27.02 5.78 -5.66
N MET A 158 27.53 5.18 -4.60
CA MET A 158 28.86 5.47 -4.08
C MET A 158 29.74 4.21 -4.13
N ALA A 159 31.00 4.39 -4.52
CA ALA A 159 32.03 3.36 -4.38
C ALA A 159 32.77 3.56 -3.04
N LYS A 160 33.39 2.49 -2.54
CA LYS A 160 34.26 2.57 -1.36
C LYS A 160 35.49 3.43 -1.70
N GLY A 161 35.82 4.41 -0.86
CA GLY A 161 36.96 5.28 -1.03
C GLY A 161 36.95 6.43 -0.02
N PRO A 162 38.02 7.24 -0.01
CA PRO A 162 38.08 8.43 0.82
C PRO A 162 37.02 9.44 0.35
N ILE A 163 36.43 10.15 1.30
CA ILE A 163 35.51 11.26 1.05
C ILE A 163 36.00 12.49 1.75
N ASN A 164 35.79 13.66 1.13
CA ASN A 164 36.03 14.94 1.75
C ASN A 164 34.74 15.44 2.40
N ILE A 165 34.81 15.78 3.68
CA ILE A 165 33.70 16.37 4.42
C ILE A 165 33.89 17.89 4.40
N GLU A 166 32.93 18.60 3.79
CA GLU A 166 32.97 20.07 3.72
C GLU A 166 32.49 20.73 5.00
N ALA A 167 31.46 20.14 5.63
CA ALA A 167 30.89 20.63 6.87
C ALA A 167 30.21 19.50 7.65
N LEU A 168 30.25 19.57 8.97
CA LEU A 168 29.44 18.78 9.89
C LEU A 168 28.46 19.74 10.56
N LEU A 169 27.17 19.52 10.31
CA LEU A 169 26.08 20.26 10.96
C LEU A 169 25.44 19.33 11.98
N ASP A 170 25.39 19.75 13.22
CA ASP A 170 24.70 19.05 14.28
C ASP A 170 23.48 19.84 14.73
N GLU A 171 22.35 19.16 14.87
CA GLU A 171 21.11 19.75 15.38
C GLU A 171 20.60 18.92 16.56
N GLN A 172 20.23 19.60 17.62
CA GLN A 172 19.66 18.95 18.78
C GLN A 172 18.15 18.77 18.60
N HIS A 173 17.69 17.53 18.54
CA HIS A 173 16.27 17.18 18.47
C HIS A 173 15.77 16.63 19.81
N PHE A 174 14.64 17.16 20.26
CA PHE A 174 13.98 16.67 21.47
C PHE A 174 12.73 15.87 21.07
N THR A 175 12.69 14.60 21.47
CA THR A 175 11.46 13.80 21.33
C THR A 175 10.41 14.30 22.30
N GLN A 176 9.20 14.56 21.80
CA GLN A 176 8.06 14.84 22.66
C GLN A 176 7.34 13.53 22.99
N PRO A 177 6.85 13.36 24.23
CA PRO A 177 6.01 12.21 24.55
C PRO A 177 4.74 12.25 23.70
N PRO A 178 4.16 11.10 23.34
CA PRO A 178 2.91 11.07 22.61
C PRO A 178 1.82 11.84 23.41
N PRO A 179 0.92 12.55 22.71
CA PRO A 179 -0.16 13.26 23.38
C PRO A 179 -0.98 12.28 24.22
N ARG A 180 -1.41 12.71 25.39
CA ARG A 180 -2.39 11.93 26.16
C ARG A 180 -3.72 11.95 25.44
N TYR A 181 -4.44 10.81 25.47
CA TYR A 181 -5.78 10.66 24.91
C TYR A 181 -6.74 11.71 25.45
#